data_586802228bbc145aab8ddfc351ef154e
#
_entry.id   586802228bbc145aab8ddfc351ef154e
#
_cell.length_a   1.000
_cell.length_b   1.000
_cell.length_c   1.000
_cell.angle_alpha   90.00
_cell.angle_beta   90.00
_cell.angle_gamma   90.00
#
_symmetry.space_group_name_H-M   'P 1'
#
loop_
_entity.id
_entity.type
_entity.pdbx_description
1 polymer ?
#
loop_
_entity_poly.entity_id
_entity_poly.type
_entity_poly.pdbx_seq_one_letter_code
_entity_poly.pdbx_strand_id
1 'polypeptide(L)'
;MGLKEWWDKKQEKREEEERLEKIEKEKHEEERRRFHEILDKFEIPELKTFCKNFLGTEPPEEIEEDSDTGRKRVIKPDRITHIDFIMDYYENGELKFNQLKDYALKHKLVSPSYFGVDSPEAGDQREFETLMNSIRVDFEPENIKDEEHLQSQLTIFLKAKFSDKKVEREVKIKSGDKLDILVDGKYVFELKVPKARTDLRNLSAQLEEYRDEYPYLCAVIADISGAHDDLMVVETRLTENIKEYVDKYKVKMGIPSLIFDVKKHG
;
A
#
# COMPACT_ATOMS: atom_id res chain seq x y z
N MET A 1 -7.03 14.77 -58.15
CA MET A 1 -7.80 14.36 -56.96
C MET A 1 -9.26 14.33 -57.39
N GLY A 2 -9.86 13.13 -57.50
CA GLY A 2 -11.24 12.97 -57.96
C GLY A 2 -12.24 13.33 -56.86
N LEU A 3 -13.44 13.77 -57.24
CA LEU A 3 -14.53 14.11 -56.32
C LEU A 3 -14.82 13.01 -55.30
N LYS A 4 -14.66 11.76 -55.70
CA LYS A 4 -14.84 10.58 -54.86
C LYS A 4 -13.76 10.52 -53.73
N GLU A 5 -12.49 10.67 -54.06
CA GLU A 5 -11.40 10.69 -53.06
C GLU A 5 -11.52 11.84 -52.05
N TRP A 6 -12.07 12.96 -52.50
CA TRP A 6 -12.34 14.09 -51.62
C TRP A 6 -13.49 13.81 -50.63
N TRP A 7 -14.54 13.15 -51.08
CA TRP A 7 -15.67 12.73 -50.26
C TRP A 7 -15.28 11.66 -49.24
N ASP A 8 -14.50 10.66 -49.67
CA ASP A 8 -14.03 9.59 -48.78
C ASP A 8 -13.15 10.13 -47.66
N LYS A 9 -12.19 11.02 -47.98
CA LYS A 9 -11.38 11.71 -46.95
C LYS A 9 -12.17 12.58 -46.02
N LYS A 10 -13.25 13.20 -46.47
CA LYS A 10 -14.10 14.04 -45.62
C LYS A 10 -14.97 13.19 -44.69
N GLN A 11 -15.37 11.98 -45.12
CA GLN A 11 -16.04 11.03 -44.25
C GLN A 11 -15.10 10.45 -43.18
N GLU A 12 -13.93 9.97 -43.59
CA GLU A 12 -12.92 9.47 -42.67
C GLU A 12 -12.59 10.52 -41.56
N LYS A 13 -12.42 11.77 -41.96
CA LYS A 13 -12.14 12.85 -40.99
C LYS A 13 -13.30 13.07 -40.00
N ARG A 14 -14.56 12.99 -40.46
CA ARG A 14 -15.71 13.11 -39.57
C ARG A 14 -15.83 11.93 -38.60
N GLU A 15 -15.62 10.70 -39.09
CA GLU A 15 -15.66 9.51 -38.27
C GLU A 15 -14.54 9.54 -37.19
N GLU A 16 -13.37 10.05 -37.56
CA GLU A 16 -12.27 10.23 -36.59
C GLU A 16 -12.58 11.33 -35.55
N GLU A 17 -13.15 12.47 -35.96
CA GLU A 17 -13.58 13.52 -35.05
C GLU A 17 -14.67 13.03 -34.09
N GLU A 18 -15.69 12.31 -34.56
CA GLU A 18 -16.74 11.71 -33.72
C GLU A 18 -16.17 10.65 -32.74
N ARG A 19 -15.18 9.87 -33.20
CA ARG A 19 -14.49 8.90 -32.33
C ARG A 19 -13.70 9.58 -31.24
N LEU A 20 -12.97 10.64 -31.56
CA LEU A 20 -12.18 11.41 -30.58
C LEU A 20 -13.11 12.11 -29.55
N GLU A 21 -14.21 12.69 -30.01
CA GLU A 21 -15.20 13.32 -29.13
C GLU A 21 -15.83 12.31 -28.15
N LYS A 22 -16.11 11.10 -28.65
CA LYS A 22 -16.62 10.01 -27.80
C LYS A 22 -15.61 9.57 -26.75
N ILE A 23 -14.34 9.43 -27.12
CA ILE A 23 -13.26 9.07 -26.19
C ILE A 23 -13.08 10.16 -25.12
N GLU A 24 -13.15 11.41 -25.52
CA GLU A 24 -13.00 12.55 -24.61
C GLU A 24 -14.16 12.62 -23.60
N LYS A 25 -15.38 12.36 -24.09
CA LYS A 25 -16.57 12.28 -23.24
C LYS A 25 -16.49 11.12 -22.22
N GLU A 26 -16.07 9.93 -22.69
CA GLU A 26 -15.90 8.77 -21.79
C GLU A 26 -14.82 9.03 -20.72
N LYS A 27 -13.73 9.71 -21.08
CA LYS A 27 -12.69 10.11 -20.13
C LYS A 27 -13.22 11.09 -19.09
N HIS A 28 -14.00 12.07 -19.52
CA HIS A 28 -14.59 13.06 -18.61
C HIS A 28 -15.59 12.43 -17.66
N GLU A 29 -16.44 11.51 -18.15
CA GLU A 29 -17.38 10.77 -17.30
C GLU A 29 -16.66 9.89 -16.26
N GLU A 30 -15.56 9.25 -16.67
CA GLU A 30 -14.74 8.45 -15.73
C GLU A 30 -14.05 9.34 -14.70
N GLU A 31 -13.50 10.50 -15.09
CA GLU A 31 -12.88 11.45 -14.18
C GLU A 31 -13.91 11.99 -13.18
N ARG A 32 -15.12 12.34 -13.65
CA ARG A 32 -16.25 12.77 -12.80
C ARG A 32 -16.64 11.72 -11.77
N ARG A 33 -16.73 10.46 -12.19
CA ARG A 33 -17.02 9.34 -11.28
C ARG A 33 -15.94 9.20 -10.21
N ARG A 34 -14.68 9.22 -10.60
CA ARG A 34 -13.54 9.15 -9.67
C ARG A 34 -13.51 10.32 -8.70
N PHE A 35 -13.85 11.52 -9.18
CA PHE A 35 -13.95 12.72 -8.35
C PHE A 35 -14.98 12.51 -7.23
N HIS A 36 -16.17 12.03 -7.58
CA HIS A 36 -17.22 11.72 -6.62
C HIS A 36 -16.81 10.62 -5.63
N GLU A 37 -16.21 9.53 -6.11
CA GLU A 37 -15.72 8.43 -5.27
C GLU A 37 -14.66 8.88 -4.25
N ILE A 38 -13.87 9.90 -4.58
CA ILE A 38 -12.90 10.49 -3.64
C ILE A 38 -13.63 11.29 -2.57
N LEU A 39 -14.60 12.14 -2.96
CA LEU A 39 -15.40 12.91 -2.01
C LEU A 39 -16.18 12.01 -1.05
N ASP A 40 -16.57 10.83 -1.52
CA ASP A 40 -17.22 9.81 -0.69
C ASP A 40 -16.31 9.21 0.43
N LYS A 41 -15.02 9.50 0.43
CA LYS A 41 -14.11 9.12 1.53
C LYS A 41 -13.98 10.22 2.59
N PHE A 42 -14.48 11.42 2.32
CA PHE A 42 -14.36 12.56 3.22
C PHE A 42 -15.49 12.57 4.25
N GLU A 43 -15.13 12.84 5.49
CA GLU A 43 -16.09 13.17 6.53
C GLU A 43 -16.51 14.67 6.43
N ILE A 44 -17.61 15.05 7.08
CA ILE A 44 -18.13 16.44 7.02
C ILE A 44 -17.07 17.50 7.38
N PRO A 45 -16.23 17.33 8.44
CA PRO A 45 -15.18 18.30 8.76
C PRO A 45 -14.15 18.48 7.65
N GLU A 46 -13.85 17.41 6.93
CA GLU A 46 -12.88 17.42 5.82
C GLU A 46 -13.46 18.11 4.60
N LEU A 47 -14.74 17.82 4.27
CA LEU A 47 -15.48 18.50 3.20
C LEU A 47 -15.56 20.00 3.45
N LYS A 48 -15.90 20.44 4.67
CA LYS A 48 -15.89 21.84 5.07
C LYS A 48 -14.52 22.50 4.89
N THR A 49 -13.48 21.81 5.33
CA THR A 49 -12.09 22.29 5.21
C THR A 49 -11.70 22.41 3.75
N PHE A 50 -12.09 21.45 2.91
CA PHE A 50 -11.86 21.48 1.47
C PHE A 50 -12.58 22.66 0.81
N CYS A 51 -13.87 22.83 1.07
CA CYS A 51 -14.65 23.95 0.56
C CYS A 51 -14.01 25.30 0.91
N LYS A 52 -13.60 25.47 2.15
CA LYS A 52 -12.97 26.71 2.64
C LYS A 52 -11.64 27.01 1.94
N ASN A 53 -10.83 25.97 1.72
CA ASN A 53 -9.48 26.12 1.14
C ASN A 53 -9.48 26.33 -0.37
N PHE A 54 -10.42 25.74 -1.09
CA PHE A 54 -10.41 25.73 -2.55
C PHE A 54 -11.55 26.56 -3.17
N LEU A 55 -12.70 26.65 -2.50
CA LEU A 55 -13.85 27.39 -3.02
C LEU A 55 -14.05 28.73 -2.29
N GLY A 56 -13.36 28.93 -1.16
CA GLY A 56 -13.48 30.15 -0.34
C GLY A 56 -14.82 30.29 0.40
N THR A 57 -15.71 29.32 0.22
CA THR A 57 -17.07 29.35 0.81
C THR A 57 -17.51 27.91 1.16
N GLU A 58 -18.55 27.81 1.97
CA GLU A 58 -19.26 26.55 2.27
C GLU A 58 -20.63 26.57 1.59
N PRO A 59 -21.29 25.41 1.40
CA PRO A 59 -22.65 25.37 0.92
C PRO A 59 -23.55 26.24 1.82
N PRO A 60 -24.51 26.98 1.24
CA PRO A 60 -25.41 27.85 2.02
C PRO A 60 -26.28 27.03 2.98
N GLU A 61 -26.58 27.62 4.13
CA GLU A 61 -27.60 27.07 5.01
C GLU A 61 -28.98 27.31 4.40
N GLU A 62 -29.83 26.29 4.40
CA GLU A 62 -31.21 26.41 3.96
C GLU A 62 -32.10 26.87 5.11
N ILE A 63 -33.09 27.75 4.77
CA ILE A 63 -34.07 28.17 5.73
C ILE A 63 -35.40 27.55 5.34
N GLU A 64 -35.86 26.59 6.12
CA GLU A 64 -37.17 25.98 5.99
C GLU A 64 -38.17 26.76 6.86
N GLU A 65 -39.28 27.23 6.26
CA GLU A 65 -40.37 27.84 6.98
C GLU A 65 -41.52 26.84 7.11
N ASP A 66 -41.85 26.49 8.33
CA ASP A 66 -42.99 25.62 8.65
C ASP A 66 -44.29 26.31 8.23
N SER A 67 -44.99 25.71 7.27
CA SER A 67 -46.22 26.28 6.67
C SER A 67 -47.35 26.52 7.67
N ASP A 68 -47.39 25.74 8.77
CA ASP A 68 -48.50 25.78 9.75
C ASP A 68 -48.22 26.77 10.89
N THR A 69 -46.95 26.93 11.24
CA THR A 69 -46.54 27.75 12.39
C THR A 69 -45.78 29.02 12.03
N GLY A 70 -45.34 29.18 10.77
CA GLY A 70 -44.48 30.28 10.32
C GLY A 70 -43.09 30.29 10.99
N ARG A 71 -42.70 29.20 11.67
CA ARG A 71 -41.40 29.12 12.32
C ARG A 71 -40.30 28.79 11.30
N LYS A 72 -39.25 29.59 11.34
CA LYS A 72 -38.06 29.38 10.51
C LYS A 72 -37.08 28.44 11.22
N ARG A 73 -36.69 27.38 10.51
CA ARG A 73 -35.63 26.45 10.94
C ARG A 73 -34.44 26.54 10.00
N VAL A 74 -33.26 26.72 10.55
CA VAL A 74 -32.02 26.66 9.77
C VAL A 74 -31.59 25.20 9.63
N ILE A 75 -31.54 24.76 8.39
CA ILE A 75 -31.00 23.42 8.03
C ILE A 75 -29.53 23.60 7.67
N LYS A 76 -28.65 22.97 8.45
CA LYS A 76 -27.22 22.95 8.14
C LYS A 76 -26.93 21.94 7.03
N PRO A 77 -26.08 22.32 6.07
CA PRO A 77 -25.67 21.39 5.01
C PRO A 77 -25.16 20.05 5.56
N ASP A 78 -25.73 18.99 5.07
CA ASP A 78 -25.27 17.63 5.37
C ASP A 78 -24.08 17.22 4.47
N ARG A 79 -23.67 15.95 4.54
CA ARG A 79 -22.57 15.43 3.74
C ARG A 79 -22.87 15.45 2.25
N ILE A 80 -24.08 15.08 1.85
CA ILE A 80 -24.50 15.03 0.45
C ILE A 80 -24.50 16.45 -0.12
N THR A 81 -25.08 17.42 0.60
CA THR A 81 -25.09 18.84 0.19
C THR A 81 -23.66 19.38 -0.04
N HIS A 82 -22.69 19.00 0.80
CA HIS A 82 -21.30 19.40 0.59
C HIS A 82 -20.69 18.76 -0.66
N ILE A 83 -20.98 17.48 -0.90
CA ILE A 83 -20.47 16.77 -2.08
C ILE A 83 -21.07 17.39 -3.36
N ASP A 84 -22.37 17.56 -3.41
CA ASP A 84 -23.06 18.15 -4.57
C ASP A 84 -22.54 19.57 -4.85
N PHE A 85 -22.36 20.38 -3.81
CA PHE A 85 -21.79 21.72 -3.93
C PHE A 85 -20.37 21.71 -4.53
N ILE A 86 -19.51 20.81 -4.10
CA ILE A 86 -18.14 20.65 -4.65
C ILE A 86 -18.21 20.16 -6.10
N MET A 87 -19.12 19.22 -6.39
CA MET A 87 -19.33 18.69 -7.74
C MET A 87 -19.77 19.78 -8.72
N ASP A 88 -20.64 20.69 -8.31
CA ASP A 88 -21.06 21.83 -9.14
C ASP A 88 -19.85 22.70 -9.55
N TYR A 89 -18.94 23.01 -8.62
CA TYR A 89 -17.71 23.75 -8.94
C TYR A 89 -16.78 22.98 -9.89
N TYR A 90 -16.72 21.66 -9.74
CA TYR A 90 -15.97 20.82 -10.65
C TYR A 90 -16.58 20.80 -12.06
N GLU A 91 -17.89 20.63 -12.19
CA GLU A 91 -18.61 20.60 -13.47
C GLU A 91 -18.56 21.94 -14.20
N ASN A 92 -18.55 23.05 -13.45
CA ASN A 92 -18.37 24.39 -14.00
C ASN A 92 -16.91 24.73 -14.37
N GLY A 93 -15.96 23.82 -14.12
CA GLY A 93 -14.55 24.00 -14.43
C GLY A 93 -13.78 24.92 -13.49
N GLU A 94 -14.40 25.37 -12.40
CA GLU A 94 -13.80 26.23 -11.38
C GLU A 94 -12.88 25.45 -10.45
N LEU A 95 -13.14 24.15 -10.29
CA LEU A 95 -12.32 23.21 -9.52
C LEU A 95 -11.76 22.13 -10.47
N LYS A 96 -10.48 21.79 -10.31
CA LYS A 96 -9.81 20.75 -11.13
C LYS A 96 -9.61 19.48 -10.35
N PHE A 97 -9.68 18.34 -11.04
CA PHE A 97 -9.43 17.02 -10.47
C PHE A 97 -8.11 16.93 -9.68
N ASN A 98 -7.04 17.52 -10.20
CA ASN A 98 -5.74 17.52 -9.53
C ASN A 98 -5.75 18.23 -8.17
N GLN A 99 -6.58 19.25 -7.96
CA GLN A 99 -6.68 19.94 -6.67
C GLN A 99 -7.29 19.04 -5.60
N LEU A 100 -8.34 18.27 -5.95
CA LEU A 100 -8.94 17.29 -5.05
C LEU A 100 -7.97 16.12 -4.79
N LYS A 101 -7.32 15.64 -5.86
CA LYS A 101 -6.30 14.57 -5.77
C LYS A 101 -5.18 14.94 -4.79
N ASP A 102 -4.58 16.11 -4.96
CA ASP A 102 -3.47 16.58 -4.12
C ASP A 102 -3.91 16.76 -2.66
N TYR A 103 -5.12 17.28 -2.45
CA TYR A 103 -5.70 17.40 -1.11
C TYR A 103 -5.93 16.03 -0.47
N ALA A 104 -6.55 15.10 -1.18
CA ALA A 104 -6.85 13.76 -0.70
C ALA A 104 -5.58 12.97 -0.33
N LEU A 105 -4.52 13.10 -1.15
CA LEU A 105 -3.21 12.50 -0.87
C LEU A 105 -2.53 13.14 0.35
N LYS A 106 -2.50 14.46 0.42
CA LYS A 106 -1.90 15.21 1.53
C LYS A 106 -2.53 14.86 2.88
N HIS A 107 -3.84 14.67 2.91
CA HIS A 107 -4.60 14.34 4.11
C HIS A 107 -4.77 12.82 4.32
N LYS A 108 -4.12 11.99 3.49
CA LYS A 108 -4.17 10.51 3.56
C LYS A 108 -5.58 9.91 3.49
N LEU A 109 -6.50 10.59 2.81
CA LEU A 109 -7.90 10.14 2.64
C LEU A 109 -8.02 9.03 1.60
N VAL A 110 -7.07 9.00 0.67
CA VAL A 110 -6.92 7.93 -0.33
C VAL A 110 -5.46 7.57 -0.48
N SER A 111 -5.19 6.32 -0.86
CA SER A 111 -3.83 5.88 -1.16
C SER A 111 -3.37 6.40 -2.54
N PRO A 112 -2.06 6.64 -2.74
CA PRO A 112 -1.53 7.02 -4.06
C PRO A 112 -1.90 6.03 -5.18
N SER A 113 -1.96 4.74 -4.87
CA SER A 113 -2.37 3.68 -5.80
C SER A 113 -3.79 3.84 -6.35
N TYR A 114 -4.67 4.52 -5.62
CA TYR A 114 -6.02 4.84 -6.09
C TYR A 114 -6.00 5.68 -7.39
N PHE A 115 -5.00 6.52 -7.55
CA PHE A 115 -4.86 7.38 -8.73
C PHE A 115 -4.02 6.74 -9.86
N GLY A 116 -3.59 5.48 -9.71
CA GLY A 116 -2.61 4.89 -10.63
C GLY A 116 -1.29 5.67 -10.65
N VAL A 117 -1.10 6.56 -9.69
CA VAL A 117 0.18 7.21 -9.48
C VAL A 117 1.02 6.23 -8.71
N ASP A 118 1.99 5.69 -9.39
CA ASP A 118 3.11 5.07 -8.74
C ASP A 118 3.84 6.18 -7.96
N SER A 119 3.41 6.41 -6.72
CA SER A 119 4.30 7.13 -5.82
C SER A 119 5.57 6.28 -5.71
N PRO A 120 6.73 6.88 -5.51
CA PRO A 120 7.95 6.12 -5.21
C PRO A 120 7.67 5.06 -4.13
N GLU A 121 6.85 5.39 -3.11
CA GLU A 121 6.44 4.47 -2.06
C GLU A 121 5.54 3.32 -2.55
N ALA A 122 4.63 3.55 -3.49
CA ALA A 122 3.80 2.48 -4.07
C ALA A 122 4.63 1.56 -5.00
N GLY A 123 5.64 2.11 -5.68
CA GLY A 123 6.64 1.36 -6.42
C GLY A 123 7.46 0.48 -5.47
N ASP A 124 7.97 1.06 -4.40
CA ASP A 124 8.75 0.38 -3.38
C ASP A 124 7.94 -0.71 -2.67
N GLN A 125 6.67 -0.46 -2.36
CA GLN A 125 5.78 -1.47 -1.75
C GLN A 125 5.59 -2.68 -2.67
N ARG A 126 5.34 -2.47 -3.97
CA ARG A 126 5.20 -3.57 -4.95
C ARG A 126 6.49 -4.34 -5.13
N GLU A 127 7.61 -3.64 -5.13
CA GLU A 127 8.93 -4.25 -5.22
C GLU A 127 9.22 -5.11 -3.98
N PHE A 128 8.91 -4.62 -2.79
CA PHE A 128 9.01 -5.38 -1.54
C PHE A 128 8.12 -6.62 -1.55
N GLU A 129 6.87 -6.49 -1.99
CA GLU A 129 5.96 -7.64 -2.15
C GLU A 129 6.48 -8.66 -3.16
N THR A 130 7.12 -8.20 -4.24
CA THR A 130 7.75 -9.08 -5.23
C THR A 130 8.93 -9.84 -4.62
N LEU A 131 9.79 -9.18 -3.84
CA LEU A 131 10.88 -9.82 -3.11
C LEU A 131 10.35 -10.87 -2.13
N MET A 132 9.37 -10.52 -1.30
CA MET A 132 8.75 -11.45 -0.34
C MET A 132 8.09 -12.64 -1.03
N ASN A 133 7.37 -12.44 -2.13
CA ASN A 133 6.72 -13.51 -2.85
C ASN A 133 7.75 -14.45 -3.49
N SER A 134 8.82 -13.93 -4.07
CA SER A 134 9.90 -14.77 -4.61
C SER A 134 10.58 -15.58 -3.51
N ILE A 135 10.84 -14.98 -2.34
CA ILE A 135 11.40 -15.72 -1.20
C ILE A 135 10.41 -16.81 -0.76
N ARG A 136 9.12 -16.50 -0.64
CA ARG A 136 8.10 -17.48 -0.20
C ARG A 136 7.95 -18.67 -1.13
N VAL A 137 8.04 -18.44 -2.46
CA VAL A 137 7.71 -19.44 -3.47
C VAL A 137 8.95 -20.22 -3.93
N ASP A 138 10.08 -19.52 -4.09
CA ASP A 138 11.25 -20.06 -4.78
C ASP A 138 12.45 -20.35 -3.85
N PHE A 139 12.44 -19.82 -2.61
CA PHE A 139 13.51 -20.05 -1.66
C PHE A 139 13.23 -21.31 -0.83
N GLU A 140 14.07 -22.31 -0.98
CA GLU A 140 14.01 -23.57 -0.23
C GLU A 140 15.28 -23.69 0.63
N PRO A 141 15.21 -23.30 1.92
CA PRO A 141 16.37 -23.40 2.81
C PRO A 141 16.67 -24.86 3.15
N GLU A 142 17.91 -25.27 2.95
CA GLU A 142 18.36 -26.64 3.19
C GLU A 142 19.34 -26.71 4.33
N ASN A 143 19.22 -27.74 5.20
CA ASN A 143 20.16 -28.05 6.26
C ASN A 143 20.54 -26.85 7.15
N ILE A 144 19.57 -26.01 7.48
CA ILE A 144 19.78 -24.85 8.33
C ILE A 144 20.16 -25.27 9.74
N LYS A 145 21.27 -24.75 10.25
CA LYS A 145 21.80 -25.03 11.60
C LYS A 145 21.66 -23.83 12.54
N ASP A 146 21.76 -22.63 12.00
CA ASP A 146 21.78 -21.38 12.70
C ASP A 146 21.39 -20.20 11.78
N GLU A 147 21.35 -19.01 12.33
CA GLU A 147 21.00 -17.79 11.61
C GLU A 147 22.00 -17.44 10.51
N GLU A 148 23.30 -17.64 10.76
CA GLU A 148 24.35 -17.35 9.76
C GLU A 148 24.20 -18.22 8.51
N HIS A 149 23.82 -19.50 8.70
CA HIS A 149 23.58 -20.43 7.60
C HIS A 149 22.33 -20.00 6.80
N LEU A 150 21.22 -19.65 7.47
CA LEU A 150 20.02 -19.12 6.82
C LEU A 150 20.33 -17.83 6.06
N GLN A 151 21.05 -16.90 6.68
CA GLN A 151 21.46 -15.63 6.10
C GLN A 151 22.31 -15.83 4.83
N SER A 152 23.23 -16.76 4.88
CA SER A 152 24.10 -17.08 3.73
C SER A 152 23.28 -17.60 2.55
N GLN A 153 22.39 -18.57 2.78
CA GLN A 153 21.56 -19.15 1.73
C GLN A 153 20.59 -18.11 1.13
N LEU A 154 19.90 -17.33 1.98
CA LEU A 154 18.99 -16.30 1.50
C LEU A 154 19.72 -15.20 0.73
N THR A 155 20.90 -14.81 1.16
CA THR A 155 21.73 -13.83 0.45
C THR A 155 22.12 -14.33 -0.95
N ILE A 156 22.53 -15.60 -1.07
CA ILE A 156 22.88 -16.21 -2.36
C ILE A 156 21.65 -16.26 -3.27
N PHE A 157 20.51 -16.69 -2.73
CA PHE A 157 19.24 -16.71 -3.45
C PHE A 157 18.88 -15.33 -3.99
N LEU A 158 18.87 -14.30 -3.13
CA LEU A 158 18.51 -12.94 -3.52
C LEU A 158 19.44 -12.37 -4.59
N LYS A 159 20.76 -12.58 -4.46
CA LYS A 159 21.73 -12.15 -5.47
C LYS A 159 21.58 -12.87 -6.81
N ALA A 160 21.23 -14.13 -6.79
CA ALA A 160 21.00 -14.91 -8.01
C ALA A 160 19.67 -14.52 -8.71
N LYS A 161 18.62 -14.32 -7.92
CA LYS A 161 17.28 -14.02 -8.44
C LYS A 161 17.12 -12.57 -8.88
N PHE A 162 17.77 -11.63 -8.19
CA PHE A 162 17.71 -10.20 -8.38
C PHE A 162 19.10 -9.61 -8.61
N SER A 163 19.70 -9.96 -9.74
CA SER A 163 21.09 -9.60 -10.08
C SER A 163 21.32 -8.09 -10.27
N ASP A 164 20.28 -7.34 -10.48
CA ASP A 164 20.24 -5.86 -10.59
C ASP A 164 20.19 -5.16 -9.24
N LYS A 165 19.95 -5.91 -8.13
CA LYS A 165 19.80 -5.35 -6.79
C LYS A 165 21.06 -5.45 -5.95
N LYS A 166 21.29 -4.41 -5.14
CA LYS A 166 22.36 -4.43 -4.15
C LYS A 166 21.92 -5.18 -2.89
N VAL A 167 22.46 -6.37 -2.65
CA VAL A 167 22.16 -7.17 -1.45
C VAL A 167 23.36 -7.13 -0.50
N GLU A 168 23.15 -6.57 0.69
CA GLU A 168 24.16 -6.38 1.75
C GLU A 168 23.79 -7.22 2.97
N ARG A 169 24.82 -7.69 3.70
CA ARG A 169 24.68 -8.46 4.95
C ARG A 169 25.26 -7.69 6.12
N GLU A 170 24.72 -7.92 7.31
CA GLU A 170 25.22 -7.37 8.58
C GLU A 170 25.48 -5.85 8.53
N VAL A 171 24.51 -5.12 7.98
CA VAL A 171 24.63 -3.66 7.81
C VAL A 171 24.47 -2.98 9.16
N LYS A 172 25.53 -2.29 9.61
CA LYS A 172 25.47 -1.48 10.83
C LYS A 172 24.57 -0.28 10.65
N ILE A 173 23.65 -0.10 11.58
CA ILE A 173 22.76 1.07 11.66
C ILE A 173 23.22 2.06 12.74
N LYS A 174 22.55 3.20 12.82
CA LYS A 174 22.97 4.30 13.74
C LYS A 174 22.91 3.93 15.22
N SER A 175 22.00 3.03 15.62
CA SER A 175 21.92 2.51 16.98
C SER A 175 23.13 1.68 17.41
N GLY A 176 23.92 1.18 16.44
CA GLY A 176 25.04 0.27 16.65
C GLY A 176 24.67 -1.19 16.37
N ASP A 177 23.40 -1.48 16.20
CA ASP A 177 22.89 -2.80 15.83
C ASP A 177 23.20 -3.14 14.36
N LYS A 178 22.94 -4.38 13.97
CA LYS A 178 23.16 -4.85 12.61
C LYS A 178 21.85 -5.41 12.05
N LEU A 179 21.50 -4.99 10.85
CA LEU A 179 20.47 -5.63 10.04
C LEU A 179 21.05 -6.89 9.39
N ASP A 180 20.30 -7.98 9.38
CA ASP A 180 20.78 -9.22 8.79
C ASP A 180 20.95 -9.11 7.27
N ILE A 181 19.91 -8.70 6.54
CA ILE A 181 19.97 -8.47 5.10
C ILE A 181 19.27 -7.16 4.75
N LEU A 182 19.96 -6.33 3.97
CA LEU A 182 19.46 -5.09 3.41
C LEU A 182 19.54 -5.14 1.88
N VAL A 183 18.42 -4.89 1.20
CA VAL A 183 18.34 -4.85 -0.26
C VAL A 183 18.05 -3.44 -0.71
N ASP A 184 18.86 -2.91 -1.64
CA ASP A 184 18.79 -1.55 -2.21
C ASP A 184 18.74 -0.43 -1.15
N GLY A 185 19.27 -0.67 0.05
CA GLY A 185 19.29 0.30 1.14
C GLY A 185 17.93 0.59 1.80
N LYS A 186 16.88 -0.17 1.48
CA LYS A 186 15.50 0.11 1.93
C LYS A 186 14.65 -1.11 2.34
N TYR A 187 14.92 -2.30 1.78
CA TYR A 187 14.18 -3.52 2.11
C TYR A 187 14.96 -4.37 3.09
N VAL A 188 14.44 -4.56 4.27
CA VAL A 188 15.10 -5.26 5.37
C VAL A 188 14.47 -6.64 5.58
N PHE A 189 15.33 -7.65 5.67
CA PHE A 189 14.94 -9.01 6.07
C PHE A 189 15.72 -9.36 7.34
N GLU A 190 15.00 -9.47 8.45
CA GLU A 190 15.52 -9.86 9.74
C GLU A 190 15.27 -11.35 9.94
N LEU A 191 16.32 -12.10 10.24
CA LEU A 191 16.31 -13.56 10.22
C LEU A 191 16.28 -14.13 11.63
N LYS A 192 15.61 -15.28 11.79
CA LYS A 192 15.62 -16.02 13.04
C LYS A 192 15.56 -17.53 12.83
N VAL A 193 16.43 -18.23 13.54
CA VAL A 193 16.39 -19.68 13.73
C VAL A 193 16.16 -19.92 15.22
N PRO A 194 14.90 -19.81 15.69
CA PRO A 194 14.61 -19.83 17.11
C PRO A 194 14.85 -21.22 17.70
N LYS A 195 15.53 -21.26 18.85
CA LYS A 195 15.71 -22.46 19.68
C LYS A 195 14.84 -22.40 20.94
N ALA A 196 14.38 -21.19 21.29
CA ALA A 196 13.54 -20.94 22.45
C ALA A 196 12.62 -19.75 22.22
N ARG A 197 11.57 -19.62 23.06
CA ARG A 197 10.63 -18.47 23.05
C ARG A 197 11.34 -17.12 23.26
N THR A 198 12.46 -17.11 23.98
CA THR A 198 13.27 -15.90 24.19
C THR A 198 13.82 -15.33 22.88
N ASP A 199 14.16 -16.18 21.91
CA ASP A 199 14.69 -15.74 20.62
C ASP A 199 13.62 -14.98 19.81
N LEU A 200 12.38 -15.45 19.86
CA LEU A 200 11.24 -14.75 19.24
C LEU A 200 10.91 -13.41 19.95
N ARG A 201 11.13 -13.31 21.25
CA ARG A 201 10.99 -12.06 21.99
C ARG A 201 12.07 -11.06 21.59
N ASN A 202 13.30 -11.51 21.44
CA ASN A 202 14.42 -10.69 20.99
C ASN A 202 14.17 -10.18 19.57
N LEU A 203 13.71 -11.04 18.66
CA LEU A 203 13.30 -10.65 17.33
C LEU A 203 12.19 -9.59 17.37
N SER A 204 11.19 -9.72 18.28
CA SER A 204 10.15 -8.69 18.44
C SER A 204 10.73 -7.31 18.79
N ALA A 205 11.72 -7.27 19.67
CA ALA A 205 12.36 -6.02 20.09
C ALA A 205 13.13 -5.39 18.91
N GLN A 206 13.87 -6.17 18.17
CA GLN A 206 14.59 -5.74 16.96
C GLN A 206 13.64 -5.18 15.89
N LEU A 207 12.56 -5.91 15.58
CA LEU A 207 11.56 -5.45 14.61
C LEU A 207 10.88 -4.15 15.05
N GLU A 208 10.62 -3.98 16.36
CA GLU A 208 10.01 -2.77 16.91
C GLU A 208 10.94 -1.56 16.80
N GLU A 209 12.24 -1.76 16.98
CA GLU A 209 13.26 -0.74 16.82
C GLU A 209 13.45 -0.32 15.35
N TYR A 210 13.47 -1.29 14.43
CA TYR A 210 13.81 -1.01 13.03
C TYR A 210 12.65 -0.43 12.23
N ARG A 211 11.40 -0.69 12.58
CA ARG A 211 10.23 -0.32 11.77
C ARG A 211 10.07 1.18 11.54
N ASP A 212 10.59 2.02 12.44
CA ASP A 212 10.46 3.48 12.33
C ASP A 212 11.48 4.04 11.30
N GLU A 213 12.60 3.36 11.09
CA GLU A 213 13.62 3.74 10.12
C GLU A 213 13.44 3.00 8.78
N TYR A 214 12.93 1.75 8.83
CA TYR A 214 12.77 0.88 7.65
C TYR A 214 11.30 0.46 7.48
N PRO A 215 10.52 1.18 6.65
CA PRO A 215 9.10 0.87 6.43
C PRO A 215 8.87 -0.47 5.72
N TYR A 216 9.88 -0.99 5.03
CA TYR A 216 9.84 -2.25 4.30
C TYR A 216 10.66 -3.32 5.04
N LEU A 217 10.10 -3.83 6.12
CA LEU A 217 10.71 -4.78 7.03
C LEU A 217 9.93 -6.10 7.03
N CYS A 218 10.65 -7.23 6.92
CA CYS A 218 10.09 -8.59 6.96
C CYS A 218 10.89 -9.47 7.92
N ALA A 219 10.18 -10.24 8.75
CA ALA A 219 10.80 -11.31 9.54
C ALA A 219 10.86 -12.61 8.73
N VAL A 220 12.03 -13.25 8.68
CA VAL A 220 12.23 -14.56 8.04
C VAL A 220 12.62 -15.56 9.12
N ILE A 221 11.76 -16.54 9.36
CA ILE A 221 11.91 -17.51 10.45
C ILE A 221 12.07 -18.91 9.88
N ALA A 222 13.19 -19.57 10.21
CA ALA A 222 13.35 -20.99 9.90
C ALA A 222 13.01 -21.83 11.14
N ASP A 223 11.93 -22.60 11.06
CA ASP A 223 11.58 -23.59 12.08
C ASP A 223 12.33 -24.88 11.81
N ILE A 224 13.33 -25.16 12.65
CA ILE A 224 14.16 -26.37 12.58
C ILE A 224 13.69 -27.44 13.56
N SER A 225 12.57 -27.25 14.25
CA SER A 225 12.10 -28.19 15.27
C SER A 225 11.82 -29.60 14.71
N GLY A 226 11.29 -29.68 13.48
CA GLY A 226 11.08 -30.96 12.80
C GLY A 226 12.36 -31.67 12.30
N ALA A 227 13.54 -31.04 12.47
CA ALA A 227 14.83 -31.59 12.01
C ALA A 227 15.61 -32.40 13.08
N HIS A 228 15.13 -32.41 14.34
CA HIS A 228 15.82 -33.04 15.48
C HIS A 228 14.96 -34.12 16.16
N ASP A 229 15.35 -35.39 16.03
CA ASP A 229 14.61 -36.57 16.56
C ASP A 229 14.49 -36.60 18.11
N ASP A 230 15.34 -35.83 18.82
CA ASP A 230 15.42 -35.88 20.30
C ASP A 230 14.53 -34.86 21.01
N LEU A 231 13.72 -34.07 20.28
CA LEU A 231 13.02 -32.88 20.84
C LEU A 231 11.49 -32.96 20.77
N MET A 232 10.86 -34.09 20.52
CA MET A 232 9.41 -34.24 20.24
C MET A 232 8.44 -33.50 21.19
N VAL A 233 8.80 -33.29 22.46
CA VAL A 233 7.91 -32.56 23.42
C VAL A 233 8.15 -31.07 23.41
N VAL A 234 9.35 -30.62 23.03
CA VAL A 234 9.70 -29.20 22.93
C VAL A 234 9.23 -28.61 21.59
N GLU A 235 9.18 -29.43 20.55
CA GLU A 235 8.84 -29.12 19.17
C GLU A 235 7.46 -28.50 19.01
N THR A 236 6.41 -29.14 19.53
CA THR A 236 5.03 -28.65 19.39
C THR A 236 4.87 -27.25 19.99
N ARG A 237 5.54 -26.99 21.13
CA ARG A 237 5.49 -25.70 21.79
C ARG A 237 6.26 -24.60 21.04
N LEU A 238 7.37 -24.93 20.38
CA LEU A 238 8.16 -23.96 19.64
C LEU A 238 7.42 -23.51 18.38
N THR A 239 6.89 -24.45 17.60
CA THR A 239 6.05 -24.14 16.44
C THR A 239 4.83 -23.33 16.79
N GLU A 240 4.13 -23.65 17.90
CA GLU A 240 3.01 -22.84 18.41
C GLU A 240 3.45 -21.42 18.80
N ASN A 241 4.61 -21.28 19.47
CA ASN A 241 5.17 -19.98 19.80
C ASN A 241 5.53 -19.17 18.54
N ILE A 242 6.10 -19.79 17.51
CA ILE A 242 6.40 -19.13 16.24
C ILE A 242 5.13 -18.57 15.63
N LYS A 243 4.05 -19.34 15.55
CA LYS A 243 2.74 -18.87 15.05
C LYS A 243 2.20 -17.70 15.88
N GLU A 244 2.20 -17.81 17.21
CA GLU A 244 1.76 -16.72 18.11
C GLU A 244 2.52 -15.41 17.85
N TYR A 245 3.84 -15.49 17.69
CA TYR A 245 4.67 -14.31 17.46
C TYR A 245 4.50 -13.73 16.06
N VAL A 246 4.37 -14.57 15.03
CA VAL A 246 4.10 -14.13 13.66
C VAL A 246 2.76 -13.38 13.57
N ASP A 247 1.73 -13.89 14.22
CA ASP A 247 0.44 -13.19 14.33
C ASP A 247 0.58 -11.85 15.06
N LYS A 248 1.38 -11.81 16.13
CA LYS A 248 1.69 -10.57 16.83
C LYS A 248 2.42 -9.56 15.94
N TYR A 249 3.41 -9.98 15.15
CA TYR A 249 4.13 -9.09 14.24
C TYR A 249 3.18 -8.50 13.20
N LYS A 250 2.36 -9.34 12.58
CA LYS A 250 1.38 -8.91 11.59
C LYS A 250 0.32 -7.98 12.18
N VAL A 251 -0.34 -8.38 13.27
CA VAL A 251 -1.50 -7.65 13.83
C VAL A 251 -1.11 -6.39 14.57
N LYS A 252 -0.03 -6.44 15.37
CA LYS A 252 0.37 -5.30 16.22
C LYS A 252 1.37 -4.36 15.56
N MET A 253 2.21 -4.86 14.69
CA MET A 253 3.32 -4.10 14.11
C MET A 253 3.12 -3.84 12.60
N GLY A 254 2.22 -4.56 11.93
CA GLY A 254 2.05 -4.49 10.46
C GLY A 254 3.23 -5.12 9.70
N ILE A 255 4.09 -5.90 10.37
CA ILE A 255 5.29 -6.48 9.79
C ILE A 255 4.98 -7.87 9.23
N PRO A 256 5.18 -8.11 7.92
CA PRO A 256 5.02 -9.43 7.31
C PRO A 256 6.09 -10.40 7.80
N SER A 257 5.76 -11.68 7.81
CA SER A 257 6.70 -12.73 8.20
C SER A 257 6.61 -13.91 7.24
N LEU A 258 7.77 -14.51 6.97
CA LEU A 258 7.92 -15.72 6.19
C LEU A 258 8.42 -16.83 7.12
N ILE A 259 7.74 -17.99 7.11
CA ILE A 259 8.09 -19.15 7.92
C ILE A 259 8.50 -20.28 6.98
N PHE A 260 9.61 -20.89 7.25
CA PHE A 260 10.13 -22.05 6.53
C PHE A 260 10.27 -23.23 7.48
N ASP A 261 9.53 -24.29 7.20
CA ASP A 261 9.68 -25.58 7.90
C ASP A 261 10.87 -26.33 7.29
N VAL A 262 11.99 -26.31 7.98
CA VAL A 262 13.20 -27.00 7.53
C VAL A 262 13.15 -28.46 7.93
N LYS A 263 12.85 -29.31 6.96
CA LYS A 263 12.85 -30.77 7.18
C LYS A 263 14.24 -31.34 7.06
N LYS A 264 14.50 -32.40 7.84
CA LYS A 264 15.69 -33.24 7.66
C LYS A 264 15.58 -33.96 6.31
N HIS A 265 16.47 -33.67 5.40
CA HIS A 265 16.66 -34.56 4.27
C HIS A 265 17.40 -35.80 4.79
N GLY A 266 16.67 -36.95 4.79
CA GLY A 266 17.22 -38.26 5.16
C GLY A 266 18.19 -38.80 4.13
#